data_8cd35745f4c868b0dcbacb0edfff15ab
#
_entry.id   8cd35745f4c868b0dcbacb0edfff15ab
#
_cell.length_a   1.000
_cell.length_b   1.000
_cell.length_c   1.000
_cell.angle_alpha   90.00
_cell.angle_beta   90.00
_cell.angle_gamma   90.00
#
_symmetry.space_group_name_H-M   'P 1'
#
loop_
_entity.id
_entity.type
_entity.pdbx_description
1 polymer ?
#
loop_
_entity_poly.entity_id
_entity_poly.type
_entity_poly.pdbx_seq_one_letter_code
_entity_poly.pdbx_strand_id
1 'polypeptide(L)'
;IKPGSVGKAVPGYDIRIFSENGTEVGPNEEGYVVIKLPLPPGTLLDLWKDNPRFKAGYLEKFPGYYFSGDGGFKDDDEYIFITGRVDDVINVAGHRLSTAEMEEIVASHSSVAECAVIGIHDELKGQTPLALVVIKHGEDIEHFQLEQEIVKLVRQQIGAVASLRNVVIVQRLPKTRSGKILRKLMRSITDGEDYQIPSTIDDEAIVGEIIEVLKKYKIGSYNK
;
A
#
# COMPACT_ATOMS: atom_id res chain seq x y z
N ILE A 1 -16.79 -18.15 -11.41
CA ILE A 1 -16.35 -16.93 -10.69
C ILE A 1 -15.89 -17.40 -9.32
N LYS A 2 -14.67 -17.01 -8.92
CA LYS A 2 -14.14 -17.25 -7.57
C LYS A 2 -14.14 -15.92 -6.81
N PRO A 3 -14.74 -15.85 -5.61
CA PRO A 3 -14.72 -14.65 -4.78
C PRO A 3 -13.27 -14.20 -4.48
N GLY A 4 -13.02 -12.90 -4.52
CA GLY A 4 -11.69 -12.32 -4.31
C GLY A 4 -10.74 -12.37 -5.52
N SER A 5 -11.07 -13.16 -6.56
CA SER A 5 -10.29 -13.20 -7.80
C SER A 5 -10.68 -12.08 -8.76
N VAL A 6 -9.69 -11.54 -9.47
CA VAL A 6 -9.92 -10.64 -10.62
C VAL A 6 -10.30 -11.41 -11.90
N GLY A 7 -10.37 -12.74 -11.83
CA GLY A 7 -10.68 -13.61 -12.96
C GLY A 7 -9.46 -14.25 -13.59
N LYS A 8 -9.60 -14.72 -14.81
CA LYS A 8 -8.52 -15.26 -15.65
C LYS A 8 -8.06 -14.22 -16.65
N ALA A 9 -6.84 -14.38 -17.16
CA ALA A 9 -6.32 -13.53 -18.23
C ALA A 9 -7.28 -13.54 -19.45
N VAL A 10 -7.60 -12.35 -19.95
CA VAL A 10 -8.38 -12.22 -21.19
C VAL A 10 -7.48 -12.53 -22.41
N PRO A 11 -8.07 -12.92 -23.56
CA PRO A 11 -7.29 -13.23 -24.75
C PRO A 11 -6.31 -12.12 -25.15
N GLY A 12 -5.07 -12.51 -25.42
CA GLY A 12 -3.98 -11.61 -25.75
C GLY A 12 -3.07 -11.22 -24.59
N TYR A 13 -3.46 -11.48 -23.34
CA TYR A 13 -2.62 -11.25 -22.16
C TYR A 13 -2.05 -12.57 -21.63
N ASP A 14 -0.71 -12.68 -21.59
CA ASP A 14 0.01 -13.77 -20.91
C ASP A 14 0.49 -13.23 -19.56
N ILE A 15 -0.35 -13.40 -18.51
CA ILE A 15 -0.08 -12.94 -17.15
C ILE A 15 0.65 -14.03 -16.39
N ARG A 16 1.77 -13.68 -15.75
CA ARG A 16 2.57 -14.59 -14.95
C ARG A 16 2.86 -13.99 -13.58
N ILE A 17 3.24 -14.86 -12.65
CA ILE A 17 3.63 -14.48 -11.30
C ILE A 17 5.10 -14.84 -11.12
N PHE A 18 5.93 -13.83 -10.80
CA PHE A 18 7.37 -13.99 -10.68
C PHE A 18 7.85 -13.78 -9.25
N SER A 19 8.81 -14.56 -8.84
CA SER A 19 9.62 -14.28 -7.64
C SER A 19 10.46 -13.02 -7.84
N GLU A 20 11.09 -12.56 -6.79
CA GLU A 20 12.01 -11.41 -6.84
C GLU A 20 13.17 -11.61 -7.82
N ASN A 21 13.61 -12.85 -8.01
CA ASN A 21 14.68 -13.23 -8.92
C ASN A 21 14.24 -13.30 -10.39
N GLY A 22 12.97 -13.04 -10.71
CA GLY A 22 12.44 -13.15 -12.07
C GLY A 22 12.13 -14.58 -12.53
N THR A 23 12.04 -15.53 -11.60
CA THR A 23 11.61 -16.90 -11.88
C THR A 23 10.11 -17.02 -11.69
N GLU A 24 9.41 -17.68 -12.60
CA GLU A 24 7.98 -17.95 -12.45
C GLU A 24 7.74 -18.88 -11.25
N VAL A 25 6.79 -18.50 -10.39
CA VAL A 25 6.43 -19.27 -9.19
C VAL A 25 5.30 -20.26 -9.50
N GLY A 26 5.11 -21.24 -8.61
CA GLY A 26 4.05 -22.23 -8.72
C GLY A 26 2.66 -21.68 -8.37
N PRO A 27 1.60 -22.51 -8.58
CA PRO A 27 0.26 -22.15 -8.16
C PRO A 27 0.18 -21.88 -6.65
N ASN A 28 -0.64 -20.90 -6.27
CA ASN A 28 -0.83 -20.44 -4.88
C ASN A 28 0.42 -19.85 -4.21
N GLU A 29 1.49 -19.63 -4.96
CA GLU A 29 2.65 -18.89 -4.48
C GLU A 29 2.55 -17.43 -4.86
N GLU A 30 2.78 -16.54 -3.88
CA GLU A 30 2.72 -15.10 -4.08
C GLU A 30 4.00 -14.56 -4.75
N GLY A 31 3.81 -13.60 -5.66
CA GLY A 31 4.91 -12.94 -6.35
C GLY A 31 4.47 -11.67 -7.06
N TYR A 32 5.31 -11.21 -7.96
CA TYR A 32 5.07 -10.04 -8.80
C TYR A 32 4.22 -10.38 -10.00
N VAL A 33 3.13 -9.64 -10.20
CA VAL A 33 2.27 -9.80 -11.37
C VAL A 33 2.93 -9.13 -12.58
N VAL A 34 3.28 -9.94 -13.57
CA VAL A 34 3.92 -9.48 -14.81
C VAL A 34 3.14 -9.93 -16.05
N ILE A 35 3.25 -9.21 -17.13
CA ILE A 35 2.57 -9.51 -18.39
C ILE A 35 3.61 -9.65 -19.48
N LYS A 36 3.63 -10.79 -20.16
CA LYS A 36 4.60 -11.04 -21.23
C LYS A 36 4.42 -10.07 -22.39
N LEU A 37 5.55 -9.55 -22.90
CA LEU A 37 5.55 -8.69 -24.08
C LEU A 37 5.50 -9.52 -25.38
N PRO A 38 4.92 -8.97 -26.48
CA PRO A 38 4.33 -7.63 -26.58
C PRO A 38 2.94 -7.57 -25.95
N LEU A 39 2.59 -6.41 -25.39
CA LEU A 39 1.24 -6.17 -24.88
C LEU A 39 0.23 -6.07 -26.04
N PRO A 40 -1.03 -6.44 -25.83
CA PRO A 40 -2.09 -6.27 -26.84
C PRO A 40 -2.29 -4.79 -27.21
N PRO A 41 -2.86 -4.51 -28.41
CA PRO A 41 -3.24 -3.16 -28.80
C PRO A 41 -4.19 -2.50 -27.77
N GLY A 42 -4.03 -1.22 -27.54
CA GLY A 42 -4.84 -0.45 -26.59
C GLY A 42 -4.30 -0.40 -25.17
N THR A 43 -3.18 -1.08 -24.89
CA THR A 43 -2.45 -0.97 -23.61
C THR A 43 -1.56 0.27 -23.55
N LEU A 44 -1.00 0.55 -22.38
CA LEU A 44 -0.08 1.68 -22.16
C LEU A 44 1.14 1.56 -23.07
N LEU A 45 1.34 2.54 -23.97
CA LEU A 45 2.44 2.56 -24.92
C LEU A 45 3.64 3.35 -24.39
N ASP A 46 3.37 4.43 -23.65
CA ASP A 46 4.41 5.34 -23.13
C ASP A 46 3.80 6.29 -22.09
N LEU A 47 4.66 7.01 -21.35
CA LEU A 47 4.28 8.16 -20.52
C LEU A 47 4.49 9.46 -21.31
N TRP A 48 3.56 10.38 -21.19
CA TRP A 48 3.61 11.66 -21.91
C TRP A 48 4.93 12.40 -21.65
N LYS A 49 5.75 12.53 -22.71
CA LYS A 49 7.07 13.19 -22.68
C LYS A 49 8.08 12.62 -21.66
N ASP A 50 7.88 11.37 -21.20
CA ASP A 50 8.73 10.74 -20.18
C ASP A 50 8.96 9.24 -20.45
N ASN A 51 9.45 8.91 -21.64
CA ASN A 51 9.79 7.54 -22.03
C ASN A 51 10.84 6.88 -21.10
N PRO A 52 11.87 7.59 -20.59
CA PRO A 52 12.79 6.98 -19.64
C PRO A 52 12.10 6.46 -18.39
N ARG A 53 11.17 7.23 -17.82
CA ARG A 53 10.38 6.80 -16.67
C ARG A 53 9.45 5.63 -16.99
N PHE A 54 8.88 5.60 -18.19
CA PHE A 54 8.08 4.45 -18.65
C PHE A 54 8.91 3.17 -18.63
N LYS A 55 10.11 3.20 -19.24
CA LYS A 55 11.00 2.05 -19.29
C LYS A 55 11.43 1.60 -17.90
N ALA A 56 11.95 2.52 -17.10
CA ALA A 56 12.41 2.23 -15.74
C ALA A 56 11.28 1.68 -14.84
N GLY A 57 10.09 2.24 -14.94
CA GLY A 57 8.96 1.84 -14.08
C GLY A 57 8.28 0.54 -14.47
N TYR A 58 8.28 0.18 -15.77
CA TYR A 58 7.43 -0.89 -16.25
C TYR A 58 8.15 -2.00 -17.04
N LEU A 59 9.35 -1.77 -17.58
CA LEU A 59 9.99 -2.70 -18.51
C LEU A 59 11.36 -3.22 -18.07
N GLU A 60 12.05 -2.52 -17.17
CA GLU A 60 13.43 -2.86 -16.80
C GLU A 60 13.53 -3.91 -15.70
N LYS A 61 12.56 -3.95 -14.77
CA LYS A 61 12.63 -4.87 -13.63
C LYS A 61 12.63 -6.33 -14.04
N PHE A 62 11.80 -6.70 -15.04
CA PHE A 62 11.72 -8.06 -15.58
C PHE A 62 11.83 -8.00 -17.12
N PRO A 63 13.03 -8.16 -17.70
CA PRO A 63 13.22 -8.08 -19.13
C PRO A 63 12.29 -9.02 -19.92
N GLY A 64 11.61 -8.48 -20.94
CA GLY A 64 10.63 -9.21 -21.74
C GLY A 64 9.21 -9.24 -21.15
N TYR A 65 9.00 -8.58 -20.03
CA TYR A 65 7.69 -8.48 -19.37
C TYR A 65 7.37 -7.04 -18.98
N TYR A 66 6.09 -6.73 -18.99
CA TYR A 66 5.55 -5.51 -18.38
C TYR A 66 5.30 -5.77 -16.90
N PHE A 67 5.88 -4.97 -16.03
CA PHE A 67 5.70 -5.03 -14.59
C PHE A 67 4.50 -4.17 -14.18
N SER A 68 3.44 -4.79 -13.65
CA SER A 68 2.23 -4.06 -13.26
C SER A 68 2.42 -3.22 -11.99
N GLY A 69 3.38 -3.58 -11.15
CA GLY A 69 3.57 -3.01 -9.82
C GLY A 69 2.63 -3.62 -8.76
N ASP A 70 1.92 -4.69 -9.11
CA ASP A 70 1.05 -5.42 -8.21
C ASP A 70 1.68 -6.73 -7.75
N GLY A 71 1.38 -7.14 -6.52
CA GLY A 71 1.61 -8.47 -5.99
C GLY A 71 0.37 -9.34 -6.16
N GLY A 72 0.55 -10.65 -6.27
CA GLY A 72 -0.55 -11.57 -6.40
C GLY A 72 -0.10 -13.00 -6.60
N PHE A 73 -1.06 -13.88 -6.76
CA PHE A 73 -0.83 -15.29 -7.08
C PHE A 73 -1.87 -15.81 -8.10
N LYS A 74 -1.56 -16.93 -8.72
CA LYS A 74 -2.54 -17.73 -9.48
C LYS A 74 -2.87 -18.98 -8.68
N ASP A 75 -4.13 -19.41 -8.71
CA ASP A 75 -4.49 -20.72 -8.19
C ASP A 75 -4.31 -21.83 -9.25
N ASP A 76 -4.59 -23.08 -8.85
CA ASP A 76 -4.47 -24.26 -9.72
C ASP A 76 -5.42 -24.21 -10.95
N ASP A 77 -6.49 -23.41 -10.89
CA ASP A 77 -7.42 -23.19 -11.99
C ASP A 77 -7.10 -21.94 -12.82
N GLU A 78 -5.92 -21.32 -12.60
CA GLU A 78 -5.43 -20.09 -13.25
C GLU A 78 -6.24 -18.81 -12.96
N TYR A 79 -7.02 -18.79 -11.88
CA TYR A 79 -7.60 -17.55 -11.40
C TYR A 79 -6.55 -16.70 -10.71
N ILE A 80 -6.56 -15.39 -11.01
CA ILE A 80 -5.58 -14.44 -10.52
C ILE A 80 -6.18 -13.72 -9.31
N PHE A 81 -5.39 -13.65 -8.24
CA PHE A 81 -5.70 -12.93 -7.02
C PHE A 81 -4.65 -11.84 -6.80
N ILE A 82 -5.08 -10.60 -6.69
CA ILE A 82 -4.21 -9.46 -6.42
C ILE A 82 -4.17 -9.25 -4.90
N THR A 83 -2.97 -9.30 -4.32
CA THR A 83 -2.76 -9.14 -2.87
C THR A 83 -2.45 -7.70 -2.47
N GLY A 84 -2.14 -6.84 -3.44
CA GLY A 84 -1.90 -5.42 -3.23
C GLY A 84 -0.81 -4.87 -4.15
N ARG A 85 -0.41 -3.62 -3.87
CA ARG A 85 0.74 -3.01 -4.56
C ARG A 85 2.03 -3.49 -3.93
N VAL A 86 3.04 -3.75 -4.75
CA VAL A 86 4.37 -4.16 -4.23
C VAL A 86 5.13 -3.02 -3.54
N ASP A 87 4.78 -1.78 -3.85
CA ASP A 87 5.30 -0.57 -3.23
C ASP A 87 4.55 -0.18 -1.94
N ASP A 88 3.40 -0.81 -1.68
CA ASP A 88 2.61 -0.65 -0.45
C ASP A 88 2.88 -1.77 0.58
N VAL A 89 3.88 -2.63 0.35
CA VAL A 89 4.33 -3.64 1.31
C VAL A 89 5.26 -2.99 2.35
N ILE A 90 5.03 -3.31 3.62
CA ILE A 90 5.88 -2.87 4.73
C ILE A 90 6.87 -3.97 5.07
N ASN A 91 8.15 -3.64 5.09
CA ASN A 91 9.20 -4.61 5.43
C ASN A 91 9.65 -4.44 6.89
N VAL A 92 9.08 -5.25 7.76
CA VAL A 92 9.36 -5.22 9.21
C VAL A 92 10.33 -6.32 9.56
N ALA A 93 11.59 -5.99 9.83
CA ALA A 93 12.63 -6.96 10.23
C ALA A 93 12.72 -8.18 9.27
N GLY A 94 12.59 -7.94 7.96
CA GLY A 94 12.61 -8.97 6.92
C GLY A 94 11.25 -9.63 6.61
N HIS A 95 10.22 -9.35 7.38
CA HIS A 95 8.87 -9.82 7.09
C HIS A 95 8.12 -8.81 6.19
N ARG A 96 7.57 -9.30 5.09
CA ARG A 96 6.77 -8.51 4.16
C ARG A 96 5.31 -8.55 4.59
N LEU A 97 4.77 -7.40 4.97
CA LEU A 97 3.42 -7.26 5.47
C LEU A 97 2.58 -6.42 4.51
N SER A 98 1.40 -6.91 4.17
CA SER A 98 0.45 -6.19 3.31
C SER A 98 -0.18 -5.02 4.05
N THR A 99 -0.09 -3.81 3.49
CA THR A 99 -0.85 -2.67 4.01
C THR A 99 -2.35 -2.89 3.90
N ALA A 100 -2.80 -3.54 2.81
CA ALA A 100 -4.21 -3.81 2.59
C ALA A 100 -4.80 -4.74 3.65
N GLU A 101 -4.09 -5.81 4.03
CA GLU A 101 -4.50 -6.71 5.11
C GLU A 101 -4.60 -5.98 6.46
N MET A 102 -3.61 -5.13 6.78
CA MET A 102 -3.67 -4.32 8.00
C MET A 102 -4.82 -3.32 7.96
N GLU A 103 -5.05 -2.67 6.81
CA GLU A 103 -6.15 -1.71 6.64
C GLU A 103 -7.52 -2.37 6.79
N GLU A 104 -7.71 -3.59 6.27
CA GLU A 104 -8.93 -4.36 6.46
C GLU A 104 -9.22 -4.60 7.94
N ILE A 105 -8.18 -5.01 8.69
CA ILE A 105 -8.28 -5.24 10.12
C ILE A 105 -8.58 -3.94 10.88
N VAL A 106 -7.87 -2.86 10.58
CA VAL A 106 -8.09 -1.54 11.21
C VAL A 106 -9.50 -1.02 10.89
N ALA A 107 -9.95 -1.15 9.65
CA ALA A 107 -11.28 -0.73 9.20
C ALA A 107 -12.41 -1.55 9.83
N SER A 108 -12.14 -2.78 10.30
CA SER A 108 -13.13 -3.59 11.00
C SER A 108 -13.50 -3.07 12.40
N HIS A 109 -12.72 -2.14 12.95
CA HIS A 109 -13.02 -1.50 14.22
C HIS A 109 -14.27 -0.61 14.12
N SER A 110 -15.19 -0.72 15.08
CA SER A 110 -16.51 -0.08 15.03
C SER A 110 -16.46 1.44 14.87
N SER A 111 -15.48 2.10 15.48
CA SER A 111 -15.34 3.57 15.46
C SER A 111 -14.55 4.10 14.27
N VAL A 112 -14.00 3.24 13.41
CA VAL A 112 -13.20 3.64 12.24
C VAL A 112 -14.11 3.88 11.03
N ALA A 113 -14.02 5.07 10.44
CA ALA A 113 -14.68 5.41 9.19
C ALA A 113 -13.79 5.10 7.98
N GLU A 114 -12.52 5.51 8.06
CA GLU A 114 -11.51 5.30 7.04
C GLU A 114 -10.15 5.09 7.70
N CYS A 115 -9.26 4.39 7.04
CA CYS A 115 -7.88 4.26 7.48
C CYS A 115 -6.91 4.16 6.31
N ALA A 116 -5.66 4.43 6.61
CA ALA A 116 -4.53 4.12 5.75
C ALA A 116 -3.39 3.60 6.61
N VAL A 117 -2.72 2.55 6.15
CA VAL A 117 -1.51 2.03 6.79
C VAL A 117 -0.32 2.28 5.89
N ILE A 118 0.74 2.83 6.45
CA ILE A 118 2.00 3.10 5.75
C ILE A 118 3.18 2.51 6.54
N GLY A 119 4.22 2.09 5.82
CA GLY A 119 5.51 1.77 6.44
C GLY A 119 6.32 3.04 6.61
N ILE A 120 6.76 3.33 7.83
CA ILE A 120 7.64 4.45 8.16
C ILE A 120 9.02 3.92 8.57
N HIS A 121 10.06 4.72 8.42
CA HIS A 121 11.42 4.33 8.73
C HIS A 121 11.61 3.97 10.21
N ASP A 122 12.31 2.86 10.47
CA ASP A 122 12.69 2.38 11.80
C ASP A 122 14.15 1.90 11.74
N GLU A 123 15.04 2.43 12.61
CA GLU A 123 16.48 2.15 12.59
C GLU A 123 16.81 0.67 12.83
N LEU A 124 15.98 -0.05 13.60
CA LEU A 124 16.23 -1.45 13.98
C LEU A 124 15.53 -2.44 13.05
N LYS A 125 14.34 -2.10 12.57
CA LYS A 125 13.47 -3.02 11.82
C LYS A 125 13.43 -2.73 10.33
N GLY A 126 14.09 -1.66 9.87
CA GLY A 126 13.95 -1.12 8.53
C GLY A 126 12.69 -0.28 8.39
N GLN A 127 11.53 -0.88 8.63
CA GLN A 127 10.24 -0.18 8.66
C GLN A 127 9.38 -0.62 9.84
N THR A 128 8.44 0.24 10.23
CA THR A 128 7.36 -0.07 11.18
C THR A 128 6.03 0.47 10.63
N PRO A 129 4.91 -0.22 10.84
CA PRO A 129 3.60 0.28 10.41
C PRO A 129 3.15 1.49 11.24
N LEU A 130 2.56 2.45 10.55
CA LEU A 130 1.79 3.55 11.11
C LEU A 130 0.39 3.52 10.53
N ALA A 131 -0.64 3.49 11.37
CA ALA A 131 -2.03 3.61 10.95
C ALA A 131 -2.51 5.05 11.14
N LEU A 132 -3.01 5.67 10.07
CA LEU A 132 -3.74 6.93 10.12
C LEU A 132 -5.24 6.60 10.01
N VAL A 133 -6.02 7.09 10.96
CA VAL A 133 -7.43 6.69 11.14
C VAL A 133 -8.33 7.91 11.18
N VAL A 134 -9.41 7.87 10.44
CA VAL A 134 -10.53 8.82 10.53
C VAL A 134 -11.63 8.16 11.33
N ILE A 135 -12.10 8.79 12.41
CA ILE A 135 -13.20 8.27 13.25
C ILE A 135 -14.55 8.57 12.62
N LYS A 136 -15.52 7.70 12.87
CA LYS A 136 -16.91 7.93 12.46
C LYS A 136 -17.48 9.18 13.12
N HIS A 137 -18.31 9.90 12.39
CA HIS A 137 -18.99 11.06 12.94
C HIS A 137 -19.87 10.70 14.13
N GLY A 138 -19.74 11.46 15.23
CA GLY A 138 -20.50 11.22 16.45
C GLY A 138 -19.90 10.19 17.41
N GLU A 139 -18.79 9.55 17.05
CA GLU A 139 -18.03 8.72 17.98
C GLU A 139 -17.13 9.61 18.86
N ASP A 140 -17.14 9.35 20.16
CA ASP A 140 -16.29 10.01 21.14
C ASP A 140 -15.44 8.93 21.83
N ILE A 141 -14.33 8.60 21.18
CA ILE A 141 -13.36 7.63 21.69
C ILE A 141 -12.04 8.31 21.98
N GLU A 142 -11.53 8.07 23.18
CA GLU A 142 -10.19 8.56 23.56
C GLU A 142 -9.10 7.99 22.63
N HIS A 143 -8.17 8.85 22.17
CA HIS A 143 -7.12 8.45 21.28
C HIS A 143 -6.33 7.22 21.78
N PHE A 144 -5.94 7.24 23.06
CA PHE A 144 -5.18 6.14 23.65
C PHE A 144 -5.98 4.84 23.67
N GLN A 145 -7.29 4.89 23.96
CA GLN A 145 -8.15 3.72 23.92
C GLN A 145 -8.23 3.14 22.50
N LEU A 146 -8.50 3.97 21.50
CA LEU A 146 -8.57 3.54 20.11
C LEU A 146 -7.25 2.91 19.64
N GLU A 147 -6.12 3.53 19.99
CA GLU A 147 -4.80 3.00 19.65
C GLU A 147 -4.59 1.61 20.24
N GLN A 148 -4.88 1.41 21.53
CA GLN A 148 -4.72 0.12 22.19
C GLN A 148 -5.64 -0.97 21.60
N GLU A 149 -6.88 -0.62 21.27
CA GLU A 149 -7.84 -1.54 20.67
C GLU A 149 -7.41 -1.97 19.27
N ILE A 150 -6.99 -1.04 18.42
CA ILE A 150 -6.49 -1.33 17.06
C ILE A 150 -5.18 -2.14 17.10
N VAL A 151 -4.22 -1.74 17.93
CA VAL A 151 -2.94 -2.47 18.09
C VAL A 151 -3.20 -3.90 18.54
N LYS A 152 -4.09 -4.11 19.49
CA LYS A 152 -4.51 -5.44 19.96
C LYS A 152 -5.17 -6.25 18.86
N LEU A 153 -6.06 -5.62 18.08
CA LEU A 153 -6.77 -6.27 16.98
C LEU A 153 -5.82 -6.76 15.90
N VAL A 154 -4.91 -5.90 15.42
CA VAL A 154 -3.88 -6.25 14.44
C VAL A 154 -2.96 -7.36 14.97
N ARG A 155 -2.54 -7.27 16.24
CA ARG A 155 -1.70 -8.30 16.86
C ARG A 155 -2.41 -9.66 16.99
N GLN A 156 -3.72 -9.68 17.19
CA GLN A 156 -4.49 -10.93 17.28
C GLN A 156 -4.66 -11.59 15.90
N GLN A 157 -4.83 -10.81 14.84
CA GLN A 157 -5.13 -11.35 13.51
C GLN A 157 -3.87 -11.63 12.67
N ILE A 158 -2.87 -10.75 12.68
CA ILE A 158 -1.61 -10.95 11.93
C ILE A 158 -0.52 -11.54 12.81
N GLY A 159 -0.55 -11.24 14.11
CA GLY A 159 0.49 -11.64 15.04
C GLY A 159 1.43 -10.50 15.44
N ALA A 160 2.35 -10.82 16.37
CA ALA A 160 3.31 -9.84 16.91
C ALA A 160 4.28 -9.27 15.84
N VAL A 161 4.47 -9.99 14.74
CA VAL A 161 5.30 -9.59 13.60
C VAL A 161 4.81 -8.30 12.95
N ALA A 162 3.50 -8.03 12.97
CA ALA A 162 2.91 -6.82 12.42
C ALA A 162 3.54 -5.55 13.02
N SER A 163 3.91 -5.61 14.30
CA SER A 163 4.65 -4.53 14.98
C SER A 163 3.98 -3.15 14.93
N LEU A 164 2.67 -3.10 14.66
CA LEU A 164 1.90 -1.85 14.71
C LEU A 164 1.92 -1.35 16.15
N ARG A 165 2.41 -0.10 16.33
CA ARG A 165 2.52 0.55 17.64
C ARG A 165 1.85 1.90 17.67
N ASN A 166 1.81 2.57 16.52
CA ASN A 166 1.32 3.94 16.42
C ASN A 166 0.04 3.96 15.59
N VAL A 167 -1.02 4.48 16.18
CA VAL A 167 -2.29 4.78 15.52
C VAL A 167 -2.57 6.27 15.73
N VAL A 168 -2.77 7.00 14.66
CA VAL A 168 -2.94 8.46 14.69
C VAL A 168 -4.31 8.81 14.15
N ILE A 169 -5.08 9.57 14.94
CA ILE A 169 -6.36 10.09 14.50
C ILE A 169 -6.14 11.34 13.66
N VAL A 170 -6.67 11.33 12.45
CA VAL A 170 -6.65 12.44 11.50
C VAL A 170 -8.07 12.84 11.13
N GLN A 171 -8.28 14.10 10.72
CA GLN A 171 -9.59 14.56 10.29
C GLN A 171 -10.01 13.95 8.95
N ARG A 172 -9.03 13.74 8.07
CA ARG A 172 -9.21 13.19 6.73
C ARG A 172 -7.88 12.62 6.19
N LEU A 173 -7.97 11.76 5.18
CA LEU A 173 -6.81 11.20 4.50
C LEU A 173 -6.52 11.95 3.20
N PRO A 174 -5.25 12.19 2.82
CA PRO A 174 -4.90 12.78 1.55
C PRO A 174 -5.28 11.83 0.40
N LYS A 175 -6.12 12.34 -0.49
CA LYS A 175 -6.66 11.59 -1.63
C LYS A 175 -6.49 12.36 -2.93
N THR A 176 -6.50 11.64 -4.02
CA THR A 176 -6.73 12.22 -5.34
C THR A 176 -8.22 12.58 -5.51
N ARG A 177 -8.56 13.45 -6.49
CA ARG A 177 -9.96 13.74 -6.86
C ARG A 177 -10.78 12.51 -7.21
N SER A 178 -10.14 11.40 -7.59
CA SER A 178 -10.81 10.12 -7.83
C SER A 178 -10.94 9.23 -6.59
N GLY A 179 -10.58 9.74 -5.40
CA GLY A 179 -10.69 9.03 -4.12
C GLY A 179 -9.53 8.10 -3.77
N LYS A 180 -8.47 8.04 -4.59
CA LYS A 180 -7.30 7.20 -4.30
C LYS A 180 -6.45 7.81 -3.18
N ILE A 181 -6.22 7.07 -2.11
CA ILE A 181 -5.36 7.47 -0.98
C ILE A 181 -3.90 7.61 -1.43
N LEU A 182 -3.26 8.70 -1.03
CA LEU A 182 -1.89 9.06 -1.40
C LEU A 182 -0.88 8.56 -0.35
N ARG A 183 -0.75 7.21 -0.19
CA ARG A 183 0.12 6.57 0.81
C ARG A 183 1.58 7.01 0.68
N LYS A 184 2.09 7.07 -0.56
CA LYS A 184 3.47 7.51 -0.82
C LYS A 184 3.72 8.93 -0.30
N LEU A 185 2.78 9.86 -0.50
CA LEU A 185 2.89 11.22 0.02
C LEU A 185 2.94 11.24 1.55
N MET A 186 2.05 10.50 2.21
CA MET A 186 2.03 10.39 3.67
C MET A 186 3.35 9.82 4.22
N ARG A 187 3.88 8.76 3.57
CA ARG A 187 5.16 8.17 3.96
C ARG A 187 6.31 9.17 3.85
N SER A 188 6.48 9.83 2.70
CA SER A 188 7.55 10.81 2.53
C SER A 188 7.44 11.98 3.52
N ILE A 189 6.22 12.47 3.82
CA ILE A 189 6.00 13.47 4.87
C ILE A 189 6.45 12.95 6.24
N THR A 190 6.08 11.74 6.60
CA THR A 190 6.39 11.16 7.91
C THR A 190 7.89 10.90 8.08
N ASP A 191 8.55 10.42 7.03
CA ASP A 191 10.00 10.12 7.06
C ASP A 191 10.87 11.38 6.87
N GLY A 192 10.26 12.54 6.55
CA GLY A 192 10.98 13.80 6.32
C GLY A 192 11.76 13.82 5.02
N GLU A 193 11.32 13.01 4.05
CA GLU A 193 11.88 12.96 2.69
C GLU A 193 11.34 14.12 1.84
N ASP A 194 12.07 14.47 0.78
CA ASP A 194 11.58 15.39 -0.24
C ASP A 194 10.35 14.80 -0.94
N TYR A 195 9.29 15.58 -1.04
CA TYR A 195 8.07 15.16 -1.72
C TYR A 195 7.51 16.24 -2.64
N GLN A 196 6.79 15.81 -3.65
CA GLN A 196 6.00 16.68 -4.52
C GLN A 196 4.53 16.38 -4.28
N ILE A 197 3.73 17.45 -4.11
CA ILE A 197 2.29 17.31 -4.01
C ILE A 197 1.74 17.00 -5.41
N PRO A 198 1.08 15.83 -5.61
CA PRO A 198 0.54 15.49 -6.92
C PRO A 198 -0.54 16.51 -7.35
N SER A 199 -0.50 16.98 -8.59
CA SER A 199 -1.51 17.88 -9.15
C SER A 199 -2.94 17.29 -9.15
N THR A 200 -3.06 15.99 -8.92
CA THR A 200 -4.32 15.26 -8.80
C THR A 200 -4.90 15.24 -7.40
N ILE A 201 -4.21 15.78 -6.40
CA ILE A 201 -4.71 15.86 -5.03
C ILE A 201 -6.03 16.64 -4.99
N ASP A 202 -6.94 16.18 -4.14
CA ASP A 202 -8.24 16.82 -3.96
C ASP A 202 -8.10 18.18 -3.26
N ASP A 203 -7.35 18.22 -2.16
CA ASP A 203 -7.09 19.43 -1.38
C ASP A 203 -5.65 19.41 -0.83
N GLU A 204 -4.85 20.41 -1.21
CA GLU A 204 -3.46 20.51 -0.76
C GLU A 204 -3.33 20.91 0.72
N ALA A 205 -4.33 21.54 1.33
CA ALA A 205 -4.29 21.95 2.73
C ALA A 205 -4.12 20.76 3.69
N ILE A 206 -4.55 19.57 3.27
CA ILE A 206 -4.45 18.35 4.06
C ILE A 206 -2.99 17.99 4.42
N VAL A 207 -2.03 18.39 3.59
CA VAL A 207 -0.60 18.15 3.87
C VAL A 207 -0.19 18.84 5.17
N GLY A 208 -0.60 20.09 5.38
CA GLY A 208 -0.37 20.84 6.61
C GLY A 208 -1.05 20.18 7.82
N GLU A 209 -2.29 19.71 7.64
CA GLU A 209 -3.05 19.03 8.70
C GLU A 209 -2.35 17.74 9.17
N ILE A 210 -1.85 16.92 8.23
CA ILE A 210 -1.10 15.69 8.56
C ILE A 210 0.20 16.03 9.29
N ILE A 211 0.96 17.04 8.83
CA ILE A 211 2.20 17.46 9.49
C ILE A 211 1.95 17.88 10.94
N GLU A 212 0.91 18.68 11.20
CA GLU A 212 0.59 19.12 12.55
C GLU A 212 0.22 17.94 13.47
N VAL A 213 -0.50 16.96 12.95
CA VAL A 213 -0.83 15.74 13.71
C VAL A 213 0.43 14.90 14.00
N LEU A 214 1.31 14.70 13.01
CA LEU A 214 2.57 13.97 13.20
C LEU A 214 3.48 14.64 14.23
N LYS A 215 3.56 15.98 14.22
CA LYS A 215 4.28 16.77 15.24
C LYS A 215 3.67 16.59 16.62
N LYS A 216 2.34 16.67 16.74
CA LYS A 216 1.62 16.51 18.01
C LYS A 216 1.92 15.16 18.67
N TYR A 217 1.97 14.10 17.89
CA TYR A 217 2.23 12.74 18.38
C TYR A 217 3.70 12.33 18.31
N LYS A 218 4.60 13.20 17.86
CA LYS A 218 6.05 12.95 17.74
C LYS A 218 6.36 11.69 16.94
N ILE A 219 5.84 11.61 15.72
CA ILE A 219 5.98 10.43 14.86
C ILE A 219 6.94 10.69 13.71
N GLY A 220 7.72 9.67 13.34
CA GLY A 220 8.66 9.72 12.25
C GLY A 220 9.75 10.77 12.45
N SER A 221 10.02 11.59 11.45
CA SER A 221 11.01 12.68 11.49
C SER A 221 10.71 13.78 12.52
N TYR A 222 9.49 13.80 13.06
CA TYR A 222 9.04 14.75 14.10
C TYR A 222 9.26 14.24 15.53
N ASN A 223 9.87 13.07 15.70
CA ASN A 223 10.21 12.48 17.01
C ASN A 223 11.58 12.99 17.51
N LYS A 224 11.76 14.30 17.48
CA LYS A 224 12.99 14.96 17.98
C LYS A 224 12.75 15.64 19.30
#